data_da4510247dba8b2724fd0166c5fbddfb
#
_entry.id   da4510247dba8b2724fd0166c5fbddfb
#
_cell.length_a   1.000
_cell.length_b   1.000
_cell.length_c   1.000
_cell.angle_alpha   90.00
_cell.angle_beta   90.00
_cell.angle_gamma   90.00
#
_symmetry.space_group_name_H-M   'P 1'
#
loop_
_entity.id
_entity.type
_entity.pdbx_description
1 polymer ?
#
loop_
_entity_poly.entity_id
_entity_poly.type
_entity_poly.pdbx_seq_one_letter_code
_entity_poly.pdbx_strand_id
1 'polypeptide(L)'
;MNWINESSILIVGLGLMGGSMAKGLKRLGFHVEGIDIRQESIDYAVQNKIIDRGYDYPDESAIRNADVMIFALYPEVLRKWIQDQQHLFKQGLLITDVTGVKSCIVYDIQSTLRDDVEYVPAHPMAGREVCGVENADDSIFRGANFIVAPTRKNTEEGIAWCRGLGQILGFRKISVLSPEEHDEMIGFVSQLTHVIAVSLMTCNDNTHLVDYTGDSFRDLTRIASINEDMWSELFLLNKKYLLHHMDAFLEEVTEFRNLLAADDTEGMKKKMRLSTERHSYFI
;
A
#
# COMPACT_ATOMS: atom_id res chain seq x y z
N MET A 1 -22.78 -6.75 -0.26
CA MET A 1 -22.40 -8.18 -0.33
C MET A 1 -21.69 -8.55 0.96
N ASN A 2 -22.02 -9.64 1.61
CA ASN A 2 -21.27 -10.14 2.76
C ASN A 2 -20.15 -11.07 2.27
N TRP A 3 -19.01 -11.09 2.96
CA TRP A 3 -17.96 -12.05 2.70
C TRP A 3 -18.45 -13.45 3.06
N ILE A 4 -18.79 -14.25 2.03
CA ILE A 4 -19.23 -15.65 2.16
C ILE A 4 -18.24 -16.56 1.46
N ASN A 5 -17.92 -17.70 2.04
CA ASN A 5 -16.89 -18.62 1.56
C ASN A 5 -17.15 -19.22 0.16
N GLU A 6 -18.32 -19.00 -0.40
CA GLU A 6 -18.68 -19.45 -1.76
C GLU A 6 -18.24 -18.47 -2.86
N SER A 7 -17.76 -17.26 -2.50
CA SER A 7 -17.28 -16.27 -3.47
C SER A 7 -15.96 -16.71 -4.11
N SER A 8 -15.89 -16.63 -5.43
CA SER A 8 -14.65 -16.82 -6.21
C SER A 8 -13.85 -15.52 -6.22
N ILE A 9 -12.61 -15.57 -5.76
CA ILE A 9 -11.74 -14.41 -5.64
C ILE A 9 -10.60 -14.56 -6.64
N LEU A 10 -10.40 -13.54 -7.47
CA LEU A 10 -9.27 -13.44 -8.39
C LEU A 10 -8.30 -12.36 -7.90
N ILE A 11 -7.06 -12.74 -7.66
CA ILE A 11 -5.98 -11.81 -7.31
C ILE A 11 -5.10 -11.59 -8.54
N VAL A 12 -4.92 -10.35 -8.92
CA VAL A 12 -4.07 -9.94 -10.04
C VAL A 12 -2.80 -9.30 -9.49
N GLY A 13 -1.68 -9.98 -9.70
CA GLY A 13 -0.37 -9.70 -9.11
C GLY A 13 -0.10 -10.57 -7.87
N LEU A 14 0.82 -11.54 -8.00
CA LEU A 14 1.22 -12.48 -6.95
C LEU A 14 2.60 -12.11 -6.39
N GLY A 15 2.77 -10.83 -6.00
CA GLY A 15 3.91 -10.40 -5.23
C GLY A 15 3.71 -10.60 -3.72
N LEU A 16 4.48 -9.87 -2.91
CA LEU A 16 4.34 -9.88 -1.44
C LEU A 16 2.88 -9.60 -1.00
N MET A 17 2.28 -8.52 -1.50
CA MET A 17 0.95 -8.08 -1.05
C MET A 17 -0.16 -8.98 -1.56
N GLY A 18 -0.19 -9.27 -2.87
CA GLY A 18 -1.21 -10.16 -3.45
C GLY A 18 -1.12 -11.57 -2.89
N GLY A 19 0.08 -12.12 -2.75
CA GLY A 19 0.31 -13.41 -2.12
C GLY A 19 -0.09 -13.45 -0.64
N SER A 20 0.15 -12.38 0.11
CA SER A 20 -0.26 -12.29 1.52
C SER A 20 -1.79 -12.23 1.65
N MET A 21 -2.48 -11.48 0.78
CA MET A 21 -3.94 -11.48 0.72
C MET A 21 -4.50 -12.85 0.34
N ALA A 22 -3.89 -13.51 -0.67
CA ALA A 22 -4.26 -14.87 -1.05
C ALA A 22 -4.16 -15.83 0.12
N LYS A 23 -3.03 -15.84 0.85
CA LYS A 23 -2.84 -16.67 2.05
C LYS A 23 -3.92 -16.43 3.11
N GLY A 24 -4.19 -15.16 3.41
CA GLY A 24 -5.23 -14.79 4.39
C GLY A 24 -6.61 -15.29 3.98
N LEU A 25 -7.00 -15.10 2.72
CA LEU A 25 -8.27 -15.54 2.17
C LEU A 25 -8.37 -17.07 2.09
N LYS A 26 -7.30 -17.75 1.68
CA LYS A 26 -7.24 -19.23 1.69
C LYS A 26 -7.38 -19.80 3.10
N ARG A 27 -6.72 -19.21 4.08
CA ARG A 27 -6.87 -19.62 5.50
C ARG A 27 -8.30 -19.49 6.01
N LEU A 28 -9.06 -18.54 5.46
CA LEU A 28 -10.48 -18.32 5.77
C LEU A 28 -11.42 -19.23 4.97
N GLY A 29 -10.89 -20.07 4.07
CA GLY A 29 -11.66 -21.06 3.31
C GLY A 29 -12.20 -20.57 1.97
N PHE A 30 -11.78 -19.40 1.48
CA PHE A 30 -12.19 -18.90 0.17
C PHE A 30 -11.52 -19.67 -0.97
N HIS A 31 -12.21 -19.76 -2.12
CA HIS A 31 -11.60 -20.15 -3.38
C HIS A 31 -10.85 -18.95 -3.97
N VAL A 32 -9.55 -19.12 -4.18
CA VAL A 32 -8.67 -18.04 -4.65
C VAL A 32 -7.91 -18.49 -5.89
N GLU A 33 -8.10 -17.77 -6.97
CA GLU A 33 -7.27 -17.89 -8.17
C GLU A 33 -6.35 -16.68 -8.31
N GLY A 34 -5.27 -16.81 -9.09
CA GLY A 34 -4.30 -15.75 -9.26
C GLY A 34 -3.82 -15.57 -10.70
N ILE A 35 -3.53 -14.32 -11.06
CA ILE A 35 -2.85 -13.95 -12.31
C ILE A 35 -1.55 -13.26 -11.96
N ASP A 36 -0.44 -13.70 -12.55
CA ASP A 36 0.86 -13.01 -12.50
C ASP A 36 1.61 -13.27 -13.82
N ILE A 37 2.41 -12.32 -14.25
CA ILE A 37 3.22 -12.46 -15.48
C ILE A 37 4.40 -13.42 -15.31
N ARG A 38 4.76 -13.76 -14.08
CA ARG A 38 5.88 -14.65 -13.76
C ARG A 38 5.38 -16.05 -13.43
N GLN A 39 5.67 -16.99 -14.30
CA GLN A 39 5.28 -18.39 -14.10
C GLN A 39 5.82 -18.96 -12.78
N GLU A 40 7.04 -18.59 -12.38
CA GLU A 40 7.65 -19.04 -11.12
C GLU A 40 6.84 -18.62 -9.90
N SER A 41 6.26 -17.42 -9.92
CA SER A 41 5.37 -16.94 -8.83
C SER A 41 4.09 -17.78 -8.75
N ILE A 42 3.52 -18.13 -9.90
CA ILE A 42 2.32 -18.96 -10.00
C ILE A 42 2.60 -20.36 -9.49
N ASP A 43 3.67 -20.98 -9.99
CA ASP A 43 4.06 -22.36 -9.62
C ASP A 43 4.29 -22.44 -8.11
N TYR A 44 5.02 -21.47 -7.54
CA TYR A 44 5.22 -21.39 -6.10
C TYR A 44 3.90 -21.23 -5.33
N ALA A 45 3.02 -20.34 -5.79
CA ALA A 45 1.74 -20.07 -5.12
C ALA A 45 0.81 -21.28 -5.13
N VAL A 46 0.73 -22.00 -6.25
CA VAL A 46 -0.06 -23.25 -6.38
C VAL A 46 0.54 -24.37 -5.53
N GLN A 47 1.85 -24.60 -5.64
CA GLN A 47 2.55 -25.66 -4.89
C GLN A 47 2.43 -25.48 -3.38
N ASN A 48 2.47 -24.23 -2.90
CA ASN A 48 2.36 -23.87 -1.48
C ASN A 48 0.90 -23.62 -1.04
N LYS A 49 -0.09 -23.91 -1.89
CA LYS A 49 -1.53 -23.76 -1.61
C LYS A 49 -1.92 -22.32 -1.20
N ILE A 50 -1.20 -21.33 -1.72
CA ILE A 50 -1.50 -19.91 -1.57
C ILE A 50 -2.70 -19.54 -2.43
N ILE A 51 -2.81 -20.19 -3.61
CA ILE A 51 -3.95 -20.11 -4.53
C ILE A 51 -4.39 -21.50 -4.97
N ASP A 52 -5.61 -21.63 -5.49
CA ASP A 52 -6.13 -22.90 -6.03
C ASP A 52 -5.68 -23.14 -7.46
N ARG A 53 -5.62 -22.06 -8.27
CA ARG A 53 -5.19 -22.08 -9.67
C ARG A 53 -4.54 -20.75 -10.03
N GLY A 54 -3.60 -20.76 -10.97
CA GLY A 54 -2.93 -19.56 -11.46
C GLY A 54 -2.78 -19.53 -12.97
N TYR A 55 -2.60 -18.32 -13.51
CA TYR A 55 -2.49 -18.06 -14.95
C TYR A 55 -1.40 -17.00 -15.18
N ASP A 56 -0.59 -17.17 -16.23
CA ASP A 56 0.45 -16.23 -16.65
C ASP A 56 -0.05 -15.16 -17.65
N TYR A 57 -1.34 -15.20 -17.92
CA TYR A 57 -2.06 -14.27 -18.79
C TYR A 57 -3.45 -13.97 -18.23
N PRO A 58 -4.15 -12.92 -18.70
CA PRO A 58 -5.55 -12.65 -18.34
C PRO A 58 -6.46 -13.77 -18.89
N ASP A 59 -6.72 -14.80 -18.07
CA ASP A 59 -7.60 -15.90 -18.47
C ASP A 59 -9.06 -15.48 -18.44
N GLU A 60 -9.73 -15.60 -19.61
CA GLU A 60 -11.11 -15.18 -19.78
C GLU A 60 -12.08 -15.89 -18.82
N SER A 61 -11.87 -17.18 -18.57
CA SER A 61 -12.75 -17.96 -17.69
C SER A 61 -12.60 -17.54 -16.23
N ALA A 62 -11.36 -17.34 -15.77
CA ALA A 62 -11.08 -16.86 -14.42
C ALA A 62 -11.69 -15.47 -14.17
N ILE A 63 -11.52 -14.55 -15.14
CA ILE A 63 -12.06 -13.19 -15.05
C ILE A 63 -13.59 -13.19 -15.03
N ARG A 64 -14.25 -13.95 -15.93
CA ARG A 64 -15.72 -14.01 -16.02
C ARG A 64 -16.37 -14.67 -14.80
N ASN A 65 -15.66 -15.58 -14.13
CA ASN A 65 -16.19 -16.31 -12.97
C ASN A 65 -15.91 -15.60 -11.64
N ALA A 66 -15.04 -14.60 -11.61
CA ALA A 66 -14.71 -13.89 -10.39
C ALA A 66 -15.91 -13.12 -9.83
N ASP A 67 -16.20 -13.27 -8.55
CA ASP A 67 -17.14 -12.44 -7.81
C ASP A 67 -16.49 -11.21 -7.21
N VAL A 68 -15.18 -11.33 -6.96
CA VAL A 68 -14.31 -10.30 -6.39
C VAL A 68 -12.97 -10.32 -7.11
N MET A 69 -12.43 -9.14 -7.42
CA MET A 69 -11.06 -8.98 -7.92
C MET A 69 -10.26 -8.07 -6.99
N ILE A 70 -9.04 -8.52 -6.65
CA ILE A 70 -8.09 -7.75 -5.84
C ILE A 70 -6.84 -7.51 -6.69
N PHE A 71 -6.50 -6.25 -6.92
CA PHE A 71 -5.34 -5.87 -7.71
C PHE A 71 -4.16 -5.51 -6.82
N ALA A 72 -3.06 -6.26 -6.97
CA ALA A 72 -1.78 -5.99 -6.32
C ALA A 72 -0.71 -5.65 -7.38
N LEU A 73 -1.00 -4.63 -8.17
CA LEU A 73 -0.21 -4.13 -9.30
C LEU A 73 0.30 -2.71 -9.02
N TYR A 74 1.29 -2.27 -9.80
CA TYR A 74 1.68 -0.86 -9.83
C TYR A 74 0.57 0.00 -10.43
N PRO A 75 0.47 1.28 -10.04
CA PRO A 75 -0.67 2.13 -10.39
C PRO A 75 -0.98 2.20 -11.89
N GLU A 76 0.01 2.44 -12.73
CA GLU A 76 -0.18 2.52 -14.19
C GLU A 76 -0.53 1.16 -14.82
N VAL A 77 0.05 0.08 -14.30
CA VAL A 77 -0.26 -1.28 -14.75
C VAL A 77 -1.69 -1.65 -14.38
N LEU A 78 -2.13 -1.30 -13.16
CA LEU A 78 -3.51 -1.49 -12.70
C LEU A 78 -4.51 -0.80 -13.63
N ARG A 79 -4.28 0.49 -13.89
CA ARG A 79 -5.16 1.30 -14.75
C ARG A 79 -5.31 0.67 -16.15
N LYS A 80 -4.17 0.34 -16.75
CA LYS A 80 -4.16 -0.28 -18.09
C LYS A 80 -4.84 -1.65 -18.08
N TRP A 81 -4.56 -2.49 -17.07
CA TRP A 81 -5.13 -3.83 -16.97
C TRP A 81 -6.66 -3.80 -16.89
N ILE A 82 -7.22 -2.93 -16.05
CA ILE A 82 -8.68 -2.76 -15.95
C ILE A 82 -9.25 -2.27 -17.28
N GLN A 83 -8.62 -1.28 -17.91
CA GLN A 83 -9.07 -0.73 -19.20
C GLN A 83 -9.11 -1.81 -20.29
N ASP A 84 -8.10 -2.66 -20.36
CA ASP A 84 -7.98 -3.71 -21.37
C ASP A 84 -8.95 -4.87 -21.12
N GLN A 85 -9.21 -5.24 -19.86
CA GLN A 85 -9.92 -6.48 -19.51
C GLN A 85 -11.36 -6.28 -19.01
N GLN A 86 -11.81 -5.08 -18.73
CA GLN A 86 -13.14 -4.84 -18.15
C GLN A 86 -14.31 -5.39 -18.99
N HIS A 87 -14.13 -5.62 -20.28
CA HIS A 87 -15.14 -6.22 -21.16
C HIS A 87 -15.45 -7.69 -20.78
N LEU A 88 -14.57 -8.33 -20.02
CA LEU A 88 -14.73 -9.67 -19.48
C LEU A 88 -15.37 -9.69 -18.08
N PHE A 89 -15.47 -8.55 -17.42
CA PHE A 89 -15.95 -8.48 -16.05
C PHE A 89 -17.41 -8.91 -15.92
N LYS A 90 -17.68 -9.71 -14.89
CA LYS A 90 -19.04 -10.11 -14.53
C LYS A 90 -19.85 -8.89 -14.10
N GLN A 91 -21.13 -8.86 -14.45
CA GLN A 91 -22.03 -7.84 -13.91
C GLN A 91 -22.11 -7.92 -12.38
N GLY A 92 -21.99 -6.77 -11.72
CA GLY A 92 -21.96 -6.68 -10.27
C GLY A 92 -20.62 -7.05 -9.62
N LEU A 93 -19.54 -7.19 -10.42
CA LEU A 93 -18.20 -7.45 -9.90
C LEU A 93 -17.75 -6.33 -8.95
N LEU A 94 -17.19 -6.71 -7.80
CA LEU A 94 -16.54 -5.82 -6.87
C LEU A 94 -15.02 -5.90 -7.03
N ILE A 95 -14.41 -4.73 -7.19
CA ILE A 95 -12.97 -4.59 -7.42
C ILE A 95 -12.36 -3.76 -6.29
N THR A 96 -11.20 -4.16 -5.81
CA THR A 96 -10.34 -3.34 -4.94
C THR A 96 -8.88 -3.46 -5.34
N ASP A 97 -8.04 -2.60 -4.80
CA ASP A 97 -6.60 -2.59 -5.03
C ASP A 97 -5.80 -2.39 -3.74
N VAL A 98 -4.49 -2.47 -3.85
CA VAL A 98 -3.55 -2.27 -2.73
C VAL A 98 -2.52 -1.17 -3.00
N THR A 99 -2.73 -0.34 -4.02
CA THR A 99 -1.74 0.69 -4.42
C THR A 99 -1.48 1.71 -3.31
N GLY A 100 -0.27 2.25 -3.28
CA GLY A 100 0.17 3.23 -2.29
C GLY A 100 -0.28 4.67 -2.55
N VAL A 101 -0.96 4.94 -3.66
CA VAL A 101 -1.51 6.26 -4.05
C VAL A 101 -2.91 6.09 -4.61
N LYS A 102 -3.77 7.11 -4.52
CA LYS A 102 -5.19 7.01 -4.87
C LYS A 102 -5.67 8.05 -5.85
N SER A 103 -5.55 9.34 -5.54
CA SER A 103 -6.19 10.42 -6.31
C SER A 103 -5.79 10.43 -7.78
N CYS A 104 -4.57 10.04 -8.12
CA CYS A 104 -4.05 10.05 -9.48
C CYS A 104 -4.59 8.93 -10.38
N ILE A 105 -5.14 7.83 -9.82
CA ILE A 105 -5.60 6.67 -10.59
C ILE A 105 -7.09 6.37 -10.42
N VAL A 106 -7.65 6.66 -9.24
CA VAL A 106 -9.02 6.24 -8.89
C VAL A 106 -10.05 6.89 -9.81
N TYR A 107 -9.92 8.20 -10.05
CA TYR A 107 -10.86 8.93 -10.89
C TYR A 107 -10.77 8.50 -12.36
N ASP A 108 -9.57 8.22 -12.87
CA ASP A 108 -9.36 7.74 -14.23
C ASP A 108 -9.99 6.35 -14.42
N ILE A 109 -9.72 5.43 -13.50
CA ILE A 109 -10.34 4.08 -13.51
C ILE A 109 -11.85 4.21 -13.48
N GLN A 110 -12.40 4.94 -12.50
CA GLN A 110 -13.84 5.08 -12.35
C GLN A 110 -14.51 5.86 -13.49
N SER A 111 -13.78 6.69 -14.25
CA SER A 111 -14.32 7.41 -15.39
C SER A 111 -14.54 6.52 -16.62
N THR A 112 -13.76 5.44 -16.72
CA THR A 112 -13.75 4.51 -17.87
C THR A 112 -14.34 3.15 -17.53
N LEU A 113 -14.54 2.84 -16.24
CA LEU A 113 -15.11 1.59 -15.80
C LEU A 113 -16.61 1.52 -16.13
N ARG A 114 -17.07 0.33 -16.50
CA ARG A 114 -18.48 0.05 -16.76
C ARG A 114 -19.32 0.34 -15.51
N ASP A 115 -20.54 0.87 -15.70
CA ASP A 115 -21.45 1.25 -14.62
C ASP A 115 -21.98 0.06 -13.78
N ASP A 116 -21.89 -1.16 -14.30
CA ASP A 116 -22.31 -2.39 -13.63
C ASP A 116 -21.18 -3.09 -12.85
N VAL A 117 -20.01 -2.42 -12.70
CA VAL A 117 -18.85 -2.87 -11.93
C VAL A 117 -18.49 -1.79 -10.91
N GLU A 118 -18.21 -2.17 -9.67
CA GLU A 118 -17.82 -1.20 -8.66
C GLU A 118 -16.36 -1.37 -8.24
N TYR A 119 -15.58 -0.31 -8.39
CA TYR A 119 -14.20 -0.21 -7.90
C TYR A 119 -14.15 0.60 -6.61
N VAL A 120 -13.80 -0.06 -5.49
CA VAL A 120 -13.61 0.55 -4.18
C VAL A 120 -12.13 0.55 -3.84
N PRO A 121 -11.44 1.68 -3.93
CA PRO A 121 -9.99 1.74 -3.71
C PRO A 121 -9.64 1.50 -2.25
N ALA A 122 -8.53 0.79 -2.00
CA ALA A 122 -8.02 0.55 -0.66
C ALA A 122 -6.48 0.55 -0.60
N HIS A 123 -5.94 0.72 0.60
CA HIS A 123 -4.51 0.68 0.85
C HIS A 123 -4.25 -0.02 2.20
N PRO A 124 -3.71 -1.24 2.20
CA PRO A 124 -3.21 -1.89 3.40
C PRO A 124 -1.89 -1.21 3.83
N MET A 125 -1.89 -0.59 5.02
CA MET A 125 -0.70 0.03 5.61
C MET A 125 0.20 -1.05 6.21
N ALA A 126 0.62 -1.98 5.36
CA ALA A 126 1.43 -3.14 5.69
C ALA A 126 2.42 -3.40 4.55
N GLY A 127 3.56 -3.96 4.88
CA GLY A 127 4.60 -4.30 3.91
C GLY A 127 5.88 -4.71 4.61
N ARG A 128 6.81 -5.21 3.83
CA ARG A 128 8.19 -5.51 4.24
C ARG A 128 9.11 -5.10 3.09
N GLU A 129 10.37 -4.87 3.39
CA GLU A 129 11.40 -4.48 2.41
C GLU A 129 11.91 -5.70 1.62
N VAL A 130 10.97 -6.58 1.22
CA VAL A 130 11.20 -7.77 0.41
C VAL A 130 10.13 -7.88 -0.68
N CYS A 131 10.41 -8.59 -1.75
CA CYS A 131 9.47 -8.78 -2.85
C CYS A 131 9.26 -10.29 -3.12
N GLY A 132 8.27 -10.61 -3.94
CA GLY A 132 7.97 -11.97 -4.36
C GLY A 132 6.94 -12.68 -3.48
N VAL A 133 6.28 -13.67 -4.09
CA VAL A 133 5.24 -14.48 -3.43
C VAL A 133 5.82 -15.43 -2.39
N GLU A 134 7.08 -15.78 -2.50
CA GLU A 134 7.83 -16.60 -1.54
C GLU A 134 7.96 -15.96 -0.17
N ASN A 135 7.90 -14.63 -0.13
CA ASN A 135 7.92 -13.81 1.10
C ASN A 135 6.52 -13.46 1.61
N ALA A 136 5.46 -13.91 0.90
CA ALA A 136 4.08 -13.63 1.30
C ALA A 136 3.76 -14.23 2.67
N ASP A 137 3.11 -13.42 3.51
CA ASP A 137 2.73 -13.80 4.88
C ASP A 137 1.53 -12.96 5.31
N ASP A 138 0.37 -13.59 5.55
CA ASP A 138 -0.84 -12.88 5.98
C ASP A 138 -0.76 -12.30 7.40
N SER A 139 0.25 -12.69 8.17
CA SER A 139 0.50 -12.12 9.49
C SER A 139 0.91 -10.64 9.44
N ILE A 140 1.39 -10.12 8.28
CA ILE A 140 1.74 -8.71 8.10
C ILE A 140 0.54 -7.77 8.28
N PHE A 141 -0.68 -8.28 8.12
CA PHE A 141 -1.91 -7.50 8.29
C PHE A 141 -2.30 -7.32 9.75
N ARG A 142 -1.84 -8.23 10.64
CA ARG A 142 -2.17 -8.16 12.07
C ARG A 142 -1.50 -6.96 12.71
N GLY A 143 -2.31 -6.10 13.30
CA GLY A 143 -1.83 -4.86 13.90
C GLY A 143 -1.61 -3.70 12.94
N ALA A 144 -1.64 -3.94 11.63
CA ALA A 144 -1.60 -2.89 10.61
C ALA A 144 -2.93 -2.14 10.49
N ASN A 145 -2.90 -0.98 9.83
CA ASN A 145 -4.09 -0.22 9.47
C ASN A 145 -4.50 -0.53 8.02
N PHE A 146 -5.79 -0.38 7.73
CA PHE A 146 -6.35 -0.52 6.39
C PHE A 146 -7.13 0.75 6.05
N ILE A 147 -6.82 1.38 4.92
CA ILE A 147 -7.49 2.59 4.49
C ILE A 147 -8.38 2.25 3.29
N VAL A 148 -9.66 2.55 3.37
CA VAL A 148 -10.59 2.55 2.24
C VAL A 148 -10.69 3.98 1.76
N ALA A 149 -10.51 4.21 0.46
CA ALA A 149 -10.45 5.56 -0.11
C ALA A 149 -11.57 5.79 -1.17
N PRO A 150 -12.86 5.71 -0.77
CA PRO A 150 -13.97 5.78 -1.70
C PRO A 150 -14.14 7.17 -2.29
N THR A 151 -14.78 7.22 -3.45
CA THR A 151 -15.27 8.45 -4.08
C THR A 151 -16.79 8.54 -3.98
N ARG A 152 -17.36 9.60 -4.52
CA ARG A 152 -18.83 9.74 -4.64
C ARG A 152 -19.50 8.71 -5.56
N LYS A 153 -18.72 7.96 -6.36
CA LYS A 153 -19.24 6.88 -7.21
C LYS A 153 -19.41 5.56 -6.46
N ASN A 154 -18.86 5.46 -5.25
CA ASN A 154 -18.98 4.25 -4.46
C ASN A 154 -20.29 4.19 -3.66
N THR A 155 -20.89 3.00 -3.62
CA THR A 155 -22.05 2.70 -2.80
C THR A 155 -21.66 2.44 -1.36
N GLU A 156 -22.59 2.64 -0.43
CA GLU A 156 -22.41 2.28 0.98
C GLU A 156 -22.13 0.77 1.14
N GLU A 157 -22.76 -0.05 0.30
CA GLU A 157 -22.57 -1.51 0.26
C GLU A 157 -21.17 -1.89 -0.20
N GLY A 158 -20.64 -1.22 -1.23
CA GLY A 158 -19.27 -1.43 -1.72
C GLY A 158 -18.23 -1.01 -0.69
N ILE A 159 -18.43 0.14 -0.04
CA ILE A 159 -17.56 0.62 1.04
C ILE A 159 -17.59 -0.36 2.23
N ALA A 160 -18.78 -0.81 2.64
CA ALA A 160 -18.93 -1.78 3.72
C ALA A 160 -18.26 -3.12 3.39
N TRP A 161 -18.39 -3.58 2.15
CA TRP A 161 -17.73 -4.78 1.66
C TRP A 161 -16.19 -4.65 1.74
N CYS A 162 -15.62 -3.54 1.27
CA CYS A 162 -14.18 -3.31 1.30
C CYS A 162 -13.65 -3.21 2.74
N ARG A 163 -14.41 -2.55 3.64
CA ARG A 163 -14.10 -2.56 5.09
C ARG A 163 -14.13 -3.98 5.66
N GLY A 164 -15.10 -4.81 5.21
CA GLY A 164 -15.19 -6.22 5.57
C GLY A 164 -13.93 -7.01 5.19
N LEU A 165 -13.33 -6.74 4.04
CA LEU A 165 -12.05 -7.34 3.64
C LEU A 165 -10.95 -7.07 4.68
N GLY A 166 -10.80 -5.81 5.08
CA GLY A 166 -9.83 -5.45 6.12
C GLY A 166 -10.12 -6.17 7.46
N GLN A 167 -11.39 -6.32 7.84
CA GLN A 167 -11.78 -7.02 9.07
C GLN A 167 -11.41 -8.50 9.05
N ILE A 168 -11.79 -9.23 7.99
CA ILE A 168 -11.53 -10.67 7.89
C ILE A 168 -10.04 -11.01 7.76
N LEU A 169 -9.23 -10.11 7.17
CA LEU A 169 -7.78 -10.24 7.10
C LEU A 169 -7.07 -9.87 8.41
N GLY A 170 -7.78 -9.31 9.40
CA GLY A 170 -7.26 -9.06 10.73
C GLY A 170 -6.53 -7.74 10.93
N PHE A 171 -6.80 -6.73 10.09
CA PHE A 171 -6.29 -5.37 10.32
C PHE A 171 -6.82 -4.77 11.63
N ARG A 172 -5.95 -4.04 12.36
CA ARG A 172 -6.29 -3.45 13.66
C ARG A 172 -7.29 -2.32 13.55
N LYS A 173 -7.11 -1.45 12.57
CA LYS A 173 -7.95 -0.26 12.36
C LYS A 173 -8.27 -0.11 10.88
N ILE A 174 -9.53 0.19 10.60
CA ILE A 174 -10.01 0.48 9.25
C ILE A 174 -10.49 1.91 9.23
N SER A 175 -9.83 2.75 8.44
CA SER A 175 -10.18 4.16 8.23
C SER A 175 -10.80 4.35 6.85
N VAL A 176 -11.67 5.35 6.73
CA VAL A 176 -12.25 5.78 5.46
C VAL A 176 -11.84 7.23 5.26
N LEU A 177 -11.12 7.50 4.17
CA LEU A 177 -10.63 8.83 3.78
C LEU A 177 -11.01 9.07 2.31
N SER A 178 -11.15 10.32 1.90
CA SER A 178 -11.15 10.62 0.46
C SER A 178 -9.80 10.27 -0.17
N PRO A 179 -9.73 10.05 -1.50
CA PRO A 179 -8.46 9.81 -2.18
C PRO A 179 -7.41 10.92 -1.91
N GLU A 180 -7.84 12.18 -1.81
CA GLU A 180 -6.98 13.32 -1.54
C GLU A 180 -6.45 13.32 -0.10
N GLU A 181 -7.33 13.08 0.89
CA GLU A 181 -6.92 12.96 2.30
C GLU A 181 -5.97 11.78 2.51
N HIS A 182 -6.23 10.66 1.80
CA HIS A 182 -5.32 9.52 1.78
C HIS A 182 -3.93 9.93 1.28
N ASP A 183 -3.85 10.55 0.10
CA ASP A 183 -2.57 10.88 -0.53
C ASP A 183 -1.79 11.93 0.25
N GLU A 184 -2.48 12.88 0.88
CA GLU A 184 -1.86 13.85 1.79
C GLU A 184 -1.24 13.13 3.00
N MET A 185 -2.00 12.23 3.66
CA MET A 185 -1.49 11.46 4.80
C MET A 185 -0.32 10.54 4.40
N ILE A 186 -0.41 9.85 3.27
CA ILE A 186 0.67 8.99 2.77
C ILE A 186 1.92 9.79 2.43
N GLY A 187 1.76 10.99 1.87
CA GLY A 187 2.87 11.93 1.64
C GLY A 187 3.70 12.17 2.89
N PHE A 188 3.05 12.31 4.03
CA PHE A 188 3.71 12.55 5.31
C PHE A 188 4.18 11.26 6.01
N VAL A 189 3.26 10.33 6.30
CA VAL A 189 3.57 9.20 7.20
C VAL A 189 4.35 8.06 6.52
N SER A 190 4.41 8.05 5.19
CA SER A 190 5.09 7.02 4.41
C SER A 190 6.16 7.61 3.49
N GLN A 191 5.78 8.42 2.51
CA GLN A 191 6.71 8.87 1.47
C GLN A 191 7.82 9.77 2.01
N LEU A 192 7.50 10.75 2.85
CA LEU A 192 8.51 11.60 3.49
C LEU A 192 9.47 10.77 4.34
N THR A 193 8.99 9.77 5.07
CA THR A 193 9.86 8.93 5.91
C THR A 193 10.88 8.13 5.07
N HIS A 194 10.47 7.65 3.89
CA HIS A 194 11.40 7.00 2.95
C HIS A 194 12.40 7.99 2.36
N VAL A 195 11.97 9.20 1.99
CA VAL A 195 12.88 10.25 1.52
C VAL A 195 13.93 10.59 2.59
N ILE A 196 13.51 10.70 3.86
CA ILE A 196 14.42 10.96 4.99
C ILE A 196 15.44 9.82 5.14
N ALA A 197 14.98 8.57 5.11
CA ALA A 197 15.86 7.41 5.24
C ALA A 197 16.89 7.33 4.10
N VAL A 198 16.45 7.50 2.86
CA VAL A 198 17.34 7.54 1.68
C VAL A 198 18.31 8.70 1.78
N SER A 199 17.84 9.91 2.12
CA SER A 199 18.69 11.10 2.25
C SER A 199 19.72 10.94 3.37
N LEU A 200 19.34 10.32 4.48
CA LEU A 200 20.26 10.04 5.59
C LEU A 200 21.39 9.08 5.17
N MET A 201 21.05 8.07 4.36
CA MET A 201 22.05 7.14 3.85
C MET A 201 22.97 7.73 2.77
N THR A 202 22.48 8.71 2.00
CA THR A 202 23.24 9.31 0.90
C THR A 202 23.99 10.58 1.28
N CYS A 203 23.73 11.18 2.44
CA CYS A 203 24.43 12.40 2.88
C CYS A 203 25.83 12.14 3.48
N ASN A 204 26.23 10.89 3.65
CA ASN A 204 27.54 10.50 4.18
C ASN A 204 28.05 9.28 3.42
N ASP A 205 29.30 9.35 2.93
CA ASP A 205 29.94 8.31 2.12
C ASP A 205 30.85 7.35 2.92
N ASN A 206 30.86 7.45 4.25
CA ASN A 206 31.68 6.59 5.11
C ASN A 206 31.17 5.14 5.09
N THR A 207 31.92 4.25 4.48
CA THR A 207 31.61 2.82 4.37
C THR A 207 31.77 2.04 5.68
N HIS A 208 32.36 2.63 6.71
CA HIS A 208 32.59 2.04 8.03
C HIS A 208 31.49 2.43 9.05
N LEU A 209 30.40 3.04 8.63
CA LEU A 209 29.31 3.43 9.55
C LEU A 209 28.80 2.26 10.36
N VAL A 210 28.83 1.04 9.84
CA VAL A 210 28.38 -0.19 10.52
C VAL A 210 29.11 -0.41 11.85
N ASP A 211 30.38 0.01 11.94
CA ASP A 211 31.20 -0.16 13.15
C ASP A 211 30.80 0.78 14.29
N TYR A 212 30.00 1.82 13.98
CA TYR A 212 29.64 2.91 14.89
C TYR A 212 28.13 3.03 15.11
N THR A 213 27.30 2.25 14.38
CA THR A 213 25.84 2.39 14.42
C THR A 213 25.22 1.74 15.65
N GLY A 214 24.35 2.49 16.34
CA GLY A 214 23.41 1.98 17.32
C GLY A 214 22.02 1.75 16.72
N ASP A 215 21.07 1.39 17.60
CA ASP A 215 19.69 1.07 17.18
C ASP A 215 18.99 2.27 16.55
N SER A 216 19.20 3.49 17.07
CA SER A 216 18.57 4.71 16.52
C SER A 216 18.86 4.92 15.03
N PHE A 217 20.09 4.67 14.60
CA PHE A 217 20.45 4.80 13.19
C PHE A 217 19.81 3.68 12.35
N ARG A 218 19.84 2.44 12.86
CA ARG A 218 19.21 1.29 12.19
C ARG A 218 17.71 1.48 12.02
N ASP A 219 17.03 1.97 13.05
CA ASP A 219 15.58 2.23 13.01
C ASP A 219 15.23 3.27 11.97
N LEU A 220 15.96 4.39 11.92
CA LEU A 220 15.75 5.47 10.94
C LEU A 220 16.09 5.07 9.50
N THR A 221 17.02 4.13 9.30
CA THR A 221 17.49 3.73 7.97
C THR A 221 16.96 2.38 7.50
N ARG A 222 16.16 1.69 8.30
CA ARG A 222 15.60 0.37 7.99
C ARG A 222 14.89 0.34 6.64
N ILE A 223 14.19 1.42 6.31
CA ILE A 223 13.41 1.57 5.07
C ILE A 223 14.19 2.27 3.95
N ALA A 224 15.51 2.43 4.06
CA ALA A 224 16.31 3.09 3.02
C ALA A 224 16.62 2.19 1.81
N SER A 225 16.57 0.85 1.98
CA SER A 225 16.70 -0.11 0.87
C SER A 225 15.32 -0.31 0.24
N ILE A 226 15.06 0.42 -0.85
CA ILE A 226 13.75 0.48 -1.50
C ILE A 226 13.83 0.02 -2.95
N ASN A 227 12.70 -0.43 -3.50
CA ASN A 227 12.57 -0.69 -4.92
C ASN A 227 12.47 0.65 -5.66
N GLU A 228 13.51 0.99 -6.42
CA GLU A 228 13.67 2.29 -7.07
C GLU A 228 12.60 2.59 -8.12
N ASP A 229 12.18 1.59 -8.88
CA ASP A 229 11.14 1.75 -9.90
C ASP A 229 9.78 2.05 -9.27
N MET A 230 9.36 1.25 -8.30
CA MET A 230 8.11 1.43 -7.59
C MET A 230 8.05 2.77 -6.85
N TRP A 231 9.10 3.10 -6.09
CA TRP A 231 9.09 4.30 -5.27
C TRP A 231 9.19 5.58 -6.10
N SER A 232 9.93 5.58 -7.21
CA SER A 232 9.97 6.73 -8.12
C SER A 232 8.59 6.99 -8.75
N GLU A 233 7.86 5.94 -9.16
CA GLU A 233 6.49 6.07 -9.64
C GLU A 233 5.57 6.65 -8.56
N LEU A 234 5.58 6.08 -7.34
CA LEU A 234 4.74 6.55 -6.24
C LEU A 234 5.04 8.01 -5.83
N PHE A 235 6.33 8.41 -5.80
CA PHE A 235 6.70 9.79 -5.51
C PHE A 235 6.21 10.77 -6.58
N LEU A 236 6.34 10.41 -7.86
CA LEU A 236 5.89 11.25 -8.95
C LEU A 236 4.36 11.37 -9.00
N LEU A 237 3.64 10.28 -8.73
CA LEU A 237 2.18 10.28 -8.71
C LEU A 237 1.61 11.08 -7.52
N ASN A 238 2.36 11.20 -6.41
CA ASN A 238 1.97 11.99 -5.24
C ASN A 238 2.83 13.25 -5.04
N LYS A 239 3.47 13.73 -6.10
CA LYS A 239 4.48 14.79 -6.08
C LYS A 239 4.04 16.04 -5.32
N LYS A 240 2.79 16.47 -5.51
CA LYS A 240 2.25 17.70 -4.90
C LYS A 240 2.33 17.64 -3.37
N TYR A 241 1.80 16.58 -2.78
CA TYR A 241 1.75 16.42 -1.32
C TYR A 241 3.13 16.11 -0.75
N LEU A 242 3.91 15.27 -1.44
CA LEU A 242 5.26 14.96 -0.99
C LEU A 242 6.15 16.20 -0.94
N LEU A 243 6.17 17.04 -1.98
CA LEU A 243 6.94 18.29 -1.99
C LEU A 243 6.50 19.23 -0.86
N HIS A 244 5.19 19.39 -0.63
CA HIS A 244 4.67 20.18 0.48
C HIS A 244 5.23 19.72 1.84
N HIS A 245 5.22 18.42 2.10
CA HIS A 245 5.74 17.87 3.34
C HIS A 245 7.27 17.92 3.43
N MET A 246 7.98 17.77 2.32
CA MET A 246 9.44 17.94 2.27
C MET A 246 9.83 19.38 2.61
N ASP A 247 9.14 20.37 2.03
CA ASP A 247 9.42 21.79 2.31
C ASP A 247 9.21 22.09 3.80
N ALA A 248 8.09 21.68 4.37
CA ALA A 248 7.82 21.86 5.80
C ALA A 248 8.85 21.15 6.69
N PHE A 249 9.31 19.94 6.31
CA PHE A 249 10.35 19.23 7.05
C PHE A 249 11.71 19.91 6.95
N LEU A 250 12.07 20.45 5.79
CA LEU A 250 13.31 21.21 5.61
C LEU A 250 13.31 22.51 6.43
N GLU A 251 12.18 23.20 6.54
CA GLU A 251 12.00 24.37 7.41
C GLU A 251 12.26 23.99 8.88
N GLU A 252 11.68 22.90 9.38
CA GLU A 252 11.86 22.40 10.75
C GLU A 252 13.31 22.03 11.06
N VAL A 253 13.97 21.33 10.13
CA VAL A 253 15.42 20.98 10.24
C VAL A 253 16.28 22.23 10.24
N THR A 254 15.97 23.20 9.37
CA THR A 254 16.70 24.47 9.28
C THR A 254 16.54 25.29 10.55
N GLU A 255 15.35 25.36 11.11
CA GLU A 255 15.10 26.05 12.38
C GLU A 255 15.90 25.40 13.51
N PHE A 256 15.85 24.07 13.64
CA PHE A 256 16.64 23.35 14.67
C PHE A 256 18.15 23.62 14.52
N ARG A 257 18.67 23.59 13.28
CA ARG A 257 20.07 23.94 12.97
C ARG A 257 20.41 25.35 13.41
N ASN A 258 19.52 26.32 13.19
CA ASN A 258 19.74 27.73 13.56
C ASN A 258 19.75 27.91 15.08
N LEU A 259 18.87 27.25 15.82
CA LEU A 259 18.89 27.23 17.29
C LEU A 259 20.21 26.66 17.82
N LEU A 260 20.71 25.57 17.23
CA LEU A 260 21.98 24.98 17.57
C LEU A 260 23.15 25.93 17.28
N ALA A 261 23.15 26.57 16.11
CA ALA A 261 24.20 27.51 15.70
C ALA A 261 24.25 28.77 16.58
N ALA A 262 23.13 29.15 17.21
CA ALA A 262 23.00 30.27 18.13
C ALA A 262 23.21 29.89 19.61
N ASP A 263 23.55 28.63 19.92
CA ASP A 263 23.62 28.07 21.28
C ASP A 263 22.31 28.26 22.10
N ASP A 264 21.16 28.40 21.40
CA ASP A 264 19.85 28.60 22.03
C ASP A 264 19.31 27.31 22.64
N THR A 265 19.80 27.01 23.83
CA THR A 265 19.41 25.81 24.61
C THR A 265 17.91 25.79 24.93
N GLU A 266 17.30 26.91 25.24
CA GLU A 266 15.88 26.96 25.61
C GLU A 266 14.97 26.80 24.37
N GLY A 267 15.34 27.33 23.23
CA GLY A 267 14.66 27.10 21.95
C GLY A 267 14.69 25.61 21.58
N MET A 268 15.87 24.96 21.65
CA MET A 268 16.00 23.51 21.40
C MET A 268 15.14 22.68 22.36
N LYS A 269 15.17 22.96 23.66
CA LYS A 269 14.34 22.27 24.66
C LYS A 269 12.84 22.43 24.40
N LYS A 270 12.41 23.62 23.93
CA LYS A 270 11.00 23.85 23.55
C LYS A 270 10.57 22.91 22.42
N LYS A 271 11.39 22.77 21.37
CA LYS A 271 11.10 21.85 20.25
C LYS A 271 11.08 20.38 20.73
N MET A 272 12.04 19.98 21.56
CA MET A 272 12.08 18.61 22.10
C MET A 272 10.84 18.29 22.98
N ARG A 273 10.39 19.24 23.81
CA ARG A 273 9.16 19.07 24.61
C ARG A 273 7.92 18.91 23.72
N LEU A 274 7.79 19.73 22.67
CA LEU A 274 6.70 19.62 21.69
C LEU A 274 6.73 18.27 20.96
N SER A 275 7.92 17.80 20.57
CA SER A 275 8.07 16.47 19.96
C SER A 275 7.60 15.36 20.90
N THR A 276 8.01 15.40 22.17
CA THR A 276 7.58 14.43 23.20
C THR A 276 6.07 14.44 23.42
N GLU A 277 5.46 15.62 23.49
CA GLU A 277 4.01 15.78 23.60
C GLU A 277 3.29 15.13 22.40
N ARG A 278 3.71 15.46 21.18
CA ARG A 278 3.11 14.87 19.96
C ARG A 278 3.30 13.37 19.87
N HIS A 279 4.48 12.86 20.26
CA HIS A 279 4.77 11.42 20.28
C HIS A 279 3.85 10.65 21.22
N SER A 280 3.41 11.25 22.34
CA SER A 280 2.49 10.61 23.29
C SER A 280 1.12 10.24 22.70
N TYR A 281 0.74 10.79 21.53
CA TYR A 281 -0.50 10.42 20.83
C TYR A 281 -0.40 9.09 20.06
N PHE A 282 0.80 8.52 19.94
CA PHE A 282 1.04 7.27 19.18
C PHE A 282 1.27 6.04 20.07
N ILE A 283 1.35 6.23 21.41
CA ILE A 283 1.63 5.19 22.40
C ILE A 283 0.34 4.68 23.05
#